data_41a6cf1b201a0b825c52cc110a3e6f0a
#
_entry.id   41a6cf1b201a0b825c52cc110a3e6f0a
#
_cell.length_a   1.000
_cell.length_b   1.000
_cell.length_c   1.000
_cell.angle_alpha   90.00
_cell.angle_beta   90.00
_cell.angle_gamma   90.00
#
_symmetry.space_group_name_H-M   'P 1'
#
loop_
_entity.id
_entity.type
_entity.pdbx_description
1 polymer ?
#
loop_
_entity_poly.entity_id
_entity_poly.type
_entity_poly.pdbx_seq_one_letter_code
_entity_poly.pdbx_strand_id
1 'polypeptide(L)'
;FLSITGTQNEMVKSGISIADIAAGMQAQTAILAALIQRSKTNQGSNIDISMLEAMVEWMGFPLNYAYDGASAPQRTGSDHASIYPYGAFVTRDEKVIMLGLQNEREWAVFCQSVLERPDLTTDPRFAKNVSRSSNREPLKEIIEEKFSKFTCEEVATRLDQAQIAFANVNDMPQVWNHPQLHALNRLIDTETPQGTVKSFKPPGNNSSYEPSLGPVPALGEHTEDILADLGFDASEIKLFQENEVV
;
A
#
# COMPACT_ATOMS: atom_id res chain seq x y z
N PHE A 1 10.73 10.99 -2.19
CA PHE A 1 9.36 10.61 -1.82
C PHE A 1 8.58 11.80 -1.26
N LEU A 2 9.08 12.47 -0.20
CA LEU A 2 8.41 13.63 0.41
C LEU A 2 8.10 14.78 -0.57
N SER A 3 8.92 14.94 -1.61
CA SER A 3 8.71 15.99 -2.61
C SER A 3 7.43 15.81 -3.45
N ILE A 4 6.85 14.60 -3.48
CA ILE A 4 5.65 14.24 -4.24
C ILE A 4 4.47 13.82 -3.35
N THR A 5 4.66 13.75 -2.03
CA THR A 5 3.63 13.29 -1.07
C THR A 5 3.22 14.43 -0.14
N GLY A 6 1.92 14.65 -0.01
CA GLY A 6 1.32 15.72 0.79
C GLY A 6 0.55 16.73 -0.04
N THR A 7 0.22 17.87 0.57
CA THR A 7 -0.46 18.99 -0.10
C THR A 7 0.57 19.94 -0.72
N GLN A 8 0.11 20.93 -1.48
CA GLN A 8 1.00 21.98 -2.02
C GLN A 8 1.78 22.71 -0.92
N ASN A 9 1.19 22.88 0.24
CA ASN A 9 1.76 23.65 1.35
C ASN A 9 2.51 22.77 2.36
N GLU A 10 2.27 21.46 2.38
CA GLU A 10 2.83 20.57 3.39
C GLU A 10 3.33 19.25 2.77
N MET A 11 4.57 18.89 3.10
CA MET A 11 5.12 17.57 2.82
C MET A 11 4.66 16.60 3.90
N VAL A 12 4.10 15.46 3.49
CA VAL A 12 3.60 14.44 4.42
C VAL A 12 4.41 13.16 4.32
N LYS A 13 4.90 12.69 5.46
CA LYS A 13 5.57 11.38 5.58
C LYS A 13 4.53 10.26 5.47
N SER A 14 4.89 9.15 4.82
CA SER A 14 4.09 7.92 4.91
C SER A 14 3.88 7.52 6.38
N GLY A 15 2.69 7.07 6.74
CA GLY A 15 2.35 6.57 8.07
C GLY A 15 3.00 5.22 8.42
N ILE A 16 3.69 4.59 7.47
CA ILE A 16 4.42 3.33 7.63
C ILE A 16 5.90 3.51 7.28
N SER A 17 6.75 2.57 7.69
CA SER A 17 8.19 2.54 7.36
C SER A 17 8.40 2.07 5.91
N ILE A 18 7.95 2.88 4.95
CA ILE A 18 7.86 2.49 3.53
C ILE A 18 9.23 2.15 2.92
N ALA A 19 10.32 2.82 3.34
CA ALA A 19 11.67 2.55 2.83
C ALA A 19 12.19 1.19 3.31
N ASP A 20 11.93 0.85 4.58
CA ASP A 20 12.29 -0.45 5.17
C ASP A 20 11.50 -1.58 4.52
N ILE A 21 10.19 -1.38 4.34
CA ILE A 21 9.31 -2.37 3.69
C ILE A 21 9.75 -2.58 2.23
N ALA A 22 10.02 -1.52 1.49
CA ALA A 22 10.49 -1.62 0.11
C ALA A 22 11.82 -2.38 0.02
N ALA A 23 12.80 -2.05 0.86
CA ALA A 23 14.08 -2.75 0.92
C ALA A 23 13.90 -4.23 1.30
N GLY A 24 13.06 -4.55 2.28
CA GLY A 24 12.74 -5.92 2.68
C GLY A 24 12.11 -6.74 1.54
N MET A 25 11.19 -6.17 0.78
CA MET A 25 10.59 -6.83 -0.40
C MET A 25 11.61 -7.06 -1.52
N GLN A 26 12.51 -6.10 -1.78
CA GLN A 26 13.59 -6.26 -2.76
C GLN A 26 14.60 -7.31 -2.28
N ALA A 27 14.94 -7.34 -0.99
CA ALA A 27 15.81 -8.37 -0.42
C ALA A 27 15.21 -9.77 -0.60
N GLN A 28 13.93 -9.96 -0.30
CA GLN A 28 13.24 -11.24 -0.53
C GLN A 28 13.32 -11.67 -1.99
N THR A 29 13.05 -10.76 -2.93
CA THR A 29 13.11 -11.05 -4.37
C THR A 29 14.52 -11.42 -4.81
N ALA A 30 15.54 -10.68 -4.36
CA ALA A 30 16.94 -10.94 -4.69
C ALA A 30 17.44 -12.28 -4.10
N ILE A 31 17.03 -12.62 -2.86
CA ILE A 31 17.37 -13.90 -2.23
C ILE A 31 16.74 -15.06 -3.03
N LEU A 32 15.47 -14.97 -3.41
CA LEU A 32 14.83 -16.02 -4.22
C LEU A 32 15.52 -16.20 -5.58
N ALA A 33 15.88 -15.10 -6.25
CA ALA A 33 16.64 -15.14 -7.49
C ALA A 33 18.03 -15.80 -7.30
N ALA A 34 18.74 -15.46 -6.24
CA ALA A 34 20.03 -16.07 -5.91
C ALA A 34 19.93 -17.55 -5.57
N LEU A 35 18.87 -17.99 -4.88
CA LEU A 35 18.61 -19.40 -4.61
C LEU A 35 18.35 -20.20 -5.90
N ILE A 36 17.56 -19.64 -6.83
CA ILE A 36 17.33 -20.23 -8.15
C ILE A 36 18.65 -20.31 -8.94
N GLN A 37 19.47 -19.27 -8.92
CA GLN A 37 20.78 -19.26 -9.55
C GLN A 37 21.72 -20.32 -8.92
N ARG A 38 21.77 -20.38 -7.59
CA ARG A 38 22.56 -21.36 -6.85
C ARG A 38 22.16 -22.80 -7.20
N SER A 39 20.87 -23.08 -7.37
CA SER A 39 20.40 -24.43 -7.76
C SER A 39 20.92 -24.87 -9.13
N LYS A 40 21.28 -23.93 -10.01
CA LYS A 40 21.83 -24.21 -11.35
C LYS A 40 23.36 -24.24 -11.40
N THR A 41 24.02 -23.40 -10.63
CA THR A 41 25.46 -23.16 -10.71
C THR A 41 26.24 -23.74 -9.55
N ASN A 42 25.56 -24.11 -8.45
CA ASN A 42 26.12 -24.49 -7.15
C ASN A 42 27.07 -23.41 -6.54
N GLN A 43 26.84 -22.14 -6.90
CA GLN A 43 27.60 -21.00 -6.38
C GLN A 43 26.68 -20.07 -5.60
N GLY A 44 27.12 -19.65 -4.43
CA GLY A 44 26.48 -18.61 -3.64
C GLY A 44 26.79 -17.21 -4.18
N SER A 45 26.12 -16.20 -3.64
CA SER A 45 26.38 -14.79 -3.96
C SER A 45 26.20 -13.92 -2.73
N ASN A 46 26.88 -12.78 -2.69
CA ASN A 46 26.59 -11.69 -1.76
C ASN A 46 25.52 -10.80 -2.38
N ILE A 47 24.60 -10.31 -1.55
CA ILE A 47 23.47 -9.48 -1.99
C ILE A 47 23.47 -8.22 -1.14
N ASP A 48 23.63 -7.06 -1.78
CA ASP A 48 23.50 -5.75 -1.16
C ASP A 48 22.21 -5.09 -1.62
N ILE A 49 21.38 -4.64 -0.67
CA ILE A 49 20.12 -3.94 -0.94
C ILE A 49 20.15 -2.57 -0.25
N SER A 50 20.02 -1.54 -1.06
CA SER A 50 19.95 -0.16 -0.60
C SER A 50 18.52 0.31 -0.45
N MET A 51 18.17 0.92 0.70
CA MET A 51 16.86 1.58 0.90
C MET A 51 16.64 2.71 -0.13
N LEU A 52 17.71 3.40 -0.54
CA LEU A 52 17.64 4.44 -1.56
C LEU A 52 17.19 3.86 -2.90
N GLU A 53 17.85 2.79 -3.36
CA GLU A 53 17.52 2.15 -4.65
C GLU A 53 16.12 1.54 -4.63
N ALA A 54 15.72 0.90 -3.54
CA ALA A 54 14.38 0.36 -3.37
C ALA A 54 13.29 1.45 -3.46
N MET A 55 13.53 2.63 -2.90
CA MET A 55 12.62 3.77 -3.02
C MET A 55 12.64 4.41 -4.41
N VAL A 56 13.80 4.46 -5.08
CA VAL A 56 13.93 4.95 -6.46
C VAL A 56 13.14 4.07 -7.42
N GLU A 57 13.17 2.75 -7.24
CA GLU A 57 12.37 1.81 -8.04
C GLU A 57 10.86 2.13 -7.96
N TRP A 58 10.34 2.40 -6.75
CA TRP A 58 8.93 2.76 -6.58
C TRP A 58 8.58 4.16 -7.11
N MET A 59 9.58 5.03 -7.25
CA MET A 59 9.41 6.40 -7.74
C MET A 59 9.64 6.55 -9.25
N GLY A 60 9.68 5.46 -10.03
CA GLY A 60 9.99 5.48 -11.46
C GLY A 60 9.11 6.46 -12.27
N PHE A 61 7.80 6.46 -12.04
CA PHE A 61 6.87 7.40 -12.69
C PHE A 61 7.19 8.88 -12.40
N PRO A 62 7.28 9.36 -11.13
CA PRO A 62 7.64 10.75 -10.85
C PRO A 62 9.03 11.14 -11.35
N LEU A 63 9.99 10.22 -11.30
CA LEU A 63 11.35 10.47 -11.80
C LEU A 63 11.38 10.65 -13.31
N ASN A 64 10.63 9.84 -14.06
CA ASN A 64 10.53 9.98 -15.50
C ASN A 64 9.91 11.31 -15.92
N TYR A 65 8.95 11.83 -15.16
CA TYR A 65 8.38 13.16 -15.42
C TYR A 65 9.39 14.29 -15.18
N ALA A 66 10.34 14.11 -14.26
CA ALA A 66 11.37 15.09 -13.95
C ALA A 66 12.66 14.91 -14.77
N TYR A 67 12.67 13.98 -15.73
CA TYR A 67 13.84 13.70 -16.55
C TYR A 67 14.21 14.91 -17.41
N ASP A 68 15.51 15.11 -17.60
CA ASP A 68 16.09 16.17 -18.46
C ASP A 68 15.61 17.60 -18.11
N GLY A 69 15.42 17.87 -16.81
CA GLY A 69 15.04 19.21 -16.33
C GLY A 69 13.55 19.55 -16.48
N ALA A 70 12.71 18.59 -16.85
CA ALA A 70 11.27 18.77 -16.83
C ALA A 70 10.72 18.93 -15.40
N SER A 71 9.54 19.52 -15.26
CA SER A 71 8.93 19.76 -13.96
C SER A 71 8.44 18.45 -13.33
N ALA A 72 8.86 18.19 -12.10
CA ALA A 72 8.35 17.09 -11.30
C ALA A 72 6.84 17.24 -11.04
N PRO A 73 6.11 16.13 -10.86
CA PRO A 73 4.72 16.17 -10.42
C PRO A 73 4.58 16.95 -9.10
N GLN A 74 3.58 17.82 -9.03
CA GLN A 74 3.27 18.57 -7.82
C GLN A 74 2.60 17.67 -6.78
N ARG A 75 2.72 18.03 -5.50
CA ARG A 75 1.95 17.42 -4.44
C ARG A 75 0.49 17.82 -4.56
N THR A 76 -0.42 16.85 -4.55
CA THR A 76 -1.86 17.03 -4.78
C THR A 76 -2.73 16.47 -3.66
N GLY A 77 -2.16 16.25 -2.48
CA GLY A 77 -2.87 15.66 -1.35
C GLY A 77 -3.23 14.21 -1.60
N SER A 78 -4.51 13.89 -1.56
CA SER A 78 -5.06 12.57 -1.86
C SER A 78 -5.40 12.37 -3.35
N ASP A 79 -5.22 13.40 -4.18
CA ASP A 79 -5.55 13.33 -5.58
C ASP A 79 -4.38 12.79 -6.43
N HIS A 80 -4.69 12.18 -7.56
CA HIS A 80 -3.69 11.80 -8.55
C HIS A 80 -3.09 13.05 -9.23
N ALA A 81 -1.78 13.07 -9.45
CA ALA A 81 -1.09 14.25 -9.96
C ALA A 81 -1.55 14.71 -11.37
N SER A 82 -1.94 13.78 -12.25
CA SER A 82 -2.22 14.05 -13.67
C SER A 82 -3.58 13.55 -14.18
N ILE A 83 -4.35 12.87 -13.34
CA ILE A 83 -5.68 12.35 -13.69
C ILE A 83 -6.71 12.97 -12.74
N TYR A 84 -7.84 13.44 -13.28
CA TYR A 84 -8.91 13.99 -12.44
C TYR A 84 -10.30 13.77 -13.09
N PRO A 85 -11.36 13.43 -12.27
CA PRO A 85 -11.29 13.13 -10.85
C PRO A 85 -10.63 11.77 -10.55
N TYR A 86 -9.64 11.81 -9.67
CA TYR A 86 -9.01 10.65 -9.08
C TYR A 86 -8.48 11.09 -7.71
N GLY A 87 -9.22 10.78 -6.65
CA GLY A 87 -8.91 11.25 -5.31
C GLY A 87 -10.02 10.93 -4.30
N ALA A 88 -9.95 11.61 -3.17
CA ALA A 88 -10.83 11.44 -2.03
C ALA A 88 -11.95 12.50 -2.02
N PHE A 89 -13.19 12.08 -1.78
CA PHE A 89 -14.37 12.94 -1.71
C PHE A 89 -15.17 12.66 -0.45
N VAL A 90 -15.70 13.72 0.17
CA VAL A 90 -16.49 13.65 1.41
C VAL A 90 -17.96 13.42 1.08
N THR A 91 -18.63 12.59 1.85
CA THR A 91 -20.05 12.26 1.73
C THR A 91 -20.88 12.90 2.86
N ARG A 92 -22.23 12.81 2.78
CA ARG A 92 -23.14 13.39 3.78
C ARG A 92 -22.86 12.96 5.22
N ASP A 93 -22.44 11.72 5.41
CA ASP A 93 -22.13 11.12 6.71
C ASP A 93 -20.67 11.33 7.14
N GLU A 94 -20.02 12.35 6.56
CA GLU A 94 -18.64 12.78 6.84
C GLU A 94 -17.58 11.68 6.59
N LYS A 95 -17.96 10.59 5.92
CA LYS A 95 -17.01 9.56 5.48
C LYS A 95 -16.37 9.96 4.17
N VAL A 96 -15.25 9.31 3.88
CA VAL A 96 -14.45 9.56 2.70
C VAL A 96 -14.52 8.36 1.76
N ILE A 97 -14.79 8.61 0.48
CA ILE A 97 -14.71 7.63 -0.58
C ILE A 97 -13.63 8.04 -1.59
N MET A 98 -12.76 7.11 -1.94
CA MET A 98 -11.84 7.29 -3.06
C MET A 98 -12.46 6.78 -4.35
N LEU A 99 -12.34 7.54 -5.42
CA LEU A 99 -12.69 7.07 -6.76
C LEU A 99 -11.63 7.53 -7.78
N GLY A 100 -11.59 6.86 -8.93
CA GLY A 100 -10.68 7.24 -10.00
C GLY A 100 -11.26 6.96 -11.37
N LEU A 101 -11.32 7.99 -12.22
CA LEU A 101 -11.77 7.90 -13.61
C LEU A 101 -10.54 7.92 -14.52
N GLN A 102 -10.30 6.84 -15.23
CA GLN A 102 -9.08 6.69 -16.01
C GLN A 102 -9.22 7.05 -17.50
N ASN A 103 -10.45 7.22 -17.97
CA ASN A 103 -10.72 7.50 -19.39
C ASN A 103 -12.01 8.30 -19.59
N GLU A 104 -12.22 8.79 -20.81
CA GLU A 104 -13.36 9.64 -21.14
C GLU A 104 -14.71 8.88 -21.16
N ARG A 105 -14.69 7.58 -21.36
CA ARG A 105 -15.91 6.74 -21.26
C ARG A 105 -16.41 6.70 -19.82
N GLU A 106 -15.52 6.45 -18.88
CA GLU A 106 -15.86 6.47 -17.46
C GLU A 106 -16.31 7.85 -17.00
N TRP A 107 -15.68 8.93 -17.52
CA TRP A 107 -16.15 10.28 -17.27
C TRP A 107 -17.58 10.51 -17.73
N ALA A 108 -17.93 10.08 -18.96
CA ALA A 108 -19.29 10.22 -19.47
C ALA A 108 -20.32 9.44 -18.61
N VAL A 109 -19.99 8.21 -18.21
CA VAL A 109 -20.85 7.39 -17.33
C VAL A 109 -20.98 8.05 -15.96
N PHE A 110 -19.90 8.58 -15.39
CA PHE A 110 -19.92 9.27 -14.11
C PHE A 110 -20.84 10.51 -14.13
N CYS A 111 -20.70 11.33 -15.15
CA CYS A 111 -21.58 12.49 -15.33
C CYS A 111 -23.05 12.10 -15.45
N GLN A 112 -23.34 11.07 -16.23
CA GLN A 112 -24.71 10.65 -16.50
C GLN A 112 -25.36 9.95 -15.31
N SER A 113 -24.66 8.94 -14.75
CA SER A 113 -25.27 7.98 -13.81
C SER A 113 -25.01 8.32 -12.34
N VAL A 114 -23.90 9.00 -12.02
CA VAL A 114 -23.52 9.31 -10.65
C VAL A 114 -23.83 10.77 -10.31
N LEU A 115 -23.35 11.70 -11.11
CA LEU A 115 -23.60 13.13 -10.90
C LEU A 115 -25.01 13.57 -11.37
N GLU A 116 -25.60 12.84 -12.32
CA GLU A 116 -26.87 13.24 -13.01
C GLU A 116 -26.73 14.62 -13.69
N ARG A 117 -25.53 14.88 -14.24
CA ARG A 117 -25.11 16.11 -14.92
C ARG A 117 -24.44 15.76 -16.26
N PRO A 118 -25.22 15.26 -17.26
CA PRO A 118 -24.66 14.89 -18.56
C PRO A 118 -24.05 16.08 -19.32
N ASP A 119 -24.48 17.32 -19.00
CA ASP A 119 -23.94 18.57 -19.57
C ASP A 119 -22.43 18.74 -19.33
N LEU A 120 -21.89 18.19 -18.23
CA LEU A 120 -20.45 18.28 -17.91
C LEU A 120 -19.58 17.52 -18.91
N THR A 121 -20.11 16.56 -19.65
CA THR A 121 -19.34 15.82 -20.67
C THR A 121 -18.90 16.68 -21.83
N THR A 122 -19.64 17.73 -22.14
CA THR A 122 -19.36 18.67 -23.23
C THR A 122 -18.89 20.04 -22.75
N ASP A 123 -18.88 20.29 -21.44
CA ASP A 123 -18.35 21.52 -20.85
C ASP A 123 -16.84 21.62 -21.18
N PRO A 124 -16.39 22.71 -21.87
CA PRO A 124 -14.97 22.86 -22.23
C PRO A 124 -13.99 22.75 -21.05
N ARG A 125 -14.45 23.07 -19.83
CA ARG A 125 -13.65 22.95 -18.61
C ARG A 125 -13.43 21.50 -18.19
N PHE A 126 -14.30 20.56 -18.58
CA PHE A 126 -14.32 19.20 -18.06
C PHE A 126 -14.34 18.09 -19.13
N ALA A 127 -14.50 18.43 -20.38
CA ALA A 127 -14.67 17.47 -21.47
C ALA A 127 -13.46 16.51 -21.64
N LYS A 128 -12.26 16.96 -21.30
CA LYS A 128 -11.01 16.17 -21.42
C LYS A 128 -10.27 16.12 -20.08
N ASN A 129 -9.50 15.03 -19.84
CA ASN A 129 -8.72 14.89 -18.62
C ASN A 129 -7.79 16.09 -18.36
N VAL A 130 -7.11 16.61 -19.38
CA VAL A 130 -6.24 17.78 -19.24
C VAL A 130 -7.03 18.99 -18.73
N SER A 131 -8.22 19.23 -19.27
CA SER A 131 -9.10 20.32 -18.85
C SER A 131 -9.61 20.10 -17.42
N ARG A 132 -10.02 18.88 -17.06
CA ARG A 132 -10.44 18.53 -15.68
C ARG A 132 -9.29 18.73 -14.70
N SER A 133 -8.08 18.28 -15.06
CA SER A 133 -6.89 18.43 -14.21
C SER A 133 -6.51 19.90 -13.98
N SER A 134 -6.81 20.79 -14.93
CA SER A 134 -6.60 22.25 -14.80
C SER A 134 -7.74 22.94 -14.04
N ASN A 135 -8.91 22.32 -13.94
CA ASN A 135 -10.11 22.86 -13.27
C ASN A 135 -10.56 21.98 -12.11
N ARG A 136 -9.60 21.50 -11.27
CA ARG A 136 -9.88 20.57 -10.16
C ARG A 136 -10.85 21.13 -9.17
N GLU A 137 -10.59 22.33 -8.64
CA GLU A 137 -11.40 22.91 -7.58
C GLU A 137 -12.87 23.12 -7.99
N PRO A 138 -13.20 23.74 -9.14
CA PRO A 138 -14.60 23.82 -9.58
C PRO A 138 -15.25 22.47 -9.81
N LEU A 139 -14.51 21.46 -10.27
CA LEU A 139 -15.07 20.13 -10.47
C LEU A 139 -15.27 19.40 -9.14
N LYS A 140 -14.37 19.58 -8.19
CA LYS A 140 -14.48 19.04 -6.84
C LYS A 140 -15.72 19.55 -6.14
N GLU A 141 -15.97 20.86 -6.19
CA GLU A 141 -17.17 21.48 -5.63
C GLU A 141 -18.45 20.85 -6.18
N ILE A 142 -18.52 20.61 -7.51
CA ILE A 142 -19.68 19.96 -8.15
C ILE A 142 -19.86 18.53 -7.66
N ILE A 143 -18.77 17.77 -7.53
CA ILE A 143 -18.82 16.38 -7.05
C ILE A 143 -19.25 16.35 -5.59
N GLU A 144 -18.62 17.15 -4.74
CA GLU A 144 -18.92 17.20 -3.31
C GLU A 144 -20.32 17.73 -3.02
N GLU A 145 -20.83 18.71 -3.79
CA GLU A 145 -22.23 19.13 -3.70
C GLU A 145 -23.19 17.96 -3.98
N LYS A 146 -22.89 17.12 -4.96
CA LYS A 146 -23.69 15.92 -5.24
C LYS A 146 -23.57 14.90 -4.12
N PHE A 147 -22.35 14.61 -3.67
CA PHE A 147 -22.07 13.60 -2.65
C PHE A 147 -22.57 13.97 -1.26
N SER A 148 -22.65 15.26 -0.93
CA SER A 148 -23.25 15.75 0.31
C SER A 148 -24.73 15.39 0.49
N LYS A 149 -25.40 14.92 -0.56
CA LYS A 149 -26.79 14.46 -0.53
C LYS A 149 -26.94 12.98 -0.18
N PHE A 150 -25.85 12.22 -0.17
CA PHE A 150 -25.81 10.77 -0.03
C PHE A 150 -24.81 10.31 1.04
N THR A 151 -25.11 9.20 1.70
CA THR A 151 -24.14 8.50 2.55
C THR A 151 -23.04 7.86 1.70
N CYS A 152 -21.93 7.50 2.34
CA CYS A 152 -20.81 6.80 1.67
C CYS A 152 -21.29 5.49 1.01
N GLU A 153 -22.19 4.74 1.66
CA GLU A 153 -22.76 3.51 1.12
C GLU A 153 -23.64 3.76 -0.11
N GLU A 154 -24.47 4.81 -0.09
CA GLU A 154 -25.29 5.21 -1.22
C GLU A 154 -24.45 5.66 -2.42
N VAL A 155 -23.34 6.40 -2.17
CA VAL A 155 -22.37 6.78 -3.21
C VAL A 155 -21.65 5.54 -3.75
N ALA A 156 -21.18 4.64 -2.89
CA ALA A 156 -20.53 3.40 -3.27
C ALA A 156 -21.44 2.54 -4.17
N THR A 157 -22.72 2.40 -3.80
CA THR A 157 -23.72 1.68 -4.62
C THR A 157 -23.89 2.29 -6.01
N ARG A 158 -23.92 3.62 -6.11
CA ARG A 158 -24.02 4.32 -7.41
C ARG A 158 -22.77 4.13 -8.27
N LEU A 159 -21.59 4.15 -7.65
CA LEU A 159 -20.32 3.92 -8.35
C LEU A 159 -20.20 2.47 -8.83
N ASP A 160 -20.63 1.51 -8.02
CA ASP A 160 -20.64 0.08 -8.37
C ASP A 160 -21.59 -0.19 -9.56
N GLN A 161 -22.82 0.34 -9.50
CA GLN A 161 -23.79 0.24 -10.61
C GLN A 161 -23.26 0.88 -11.91
N ALA A 162 -22.50 1.96 -11.78
CA ALA A 162 -21.85 2.64 -12.90
C ALA A 162 -20.56 1.93 -13.36
N GLN A 163 -20.13 0.87 -12.67
CA GLN A 163 -18.84 0.17 -12.89
C GLN A 163 -17.62 1.10 -12.85
N ILE A 164 -17.66 2.04 -11.92
CA ILE A 164 -16.54 2.97 -11.65
C ILE A 164 -15.77 2.47 -10.45
N ALA A 165 -14.44 2.40 -10.60
CA ALA A 165 -13.56 1.97 -9.53
C ALA A 165 -13.60 2.94 -8.34
N PHE A 166 -13.84 2.40 -7.15
CA PHE A 166 -13.81 3.15 -5.89
C PHE A 166 -13.27 2.31 -4.75
N ALA A 167 -12.93 2.97 -3.64
CA ALA A 167 -12.56 2.33 -2.40
C ALA A 167 -13.03 3.16 -1.20
N ASN A 168 -13.48 2.50 -0.16
CA ASN A 168 -13.72 3.14 1.13
C ASN A 168 -12.37 3.42 1.82
N VAL A 169 -12.27 4.56 2.50
CA VAL A 169 -11.13 4.86 3.36
C VAL A 169 -11.41 4.27 4.74
N ASN A 170 -10.83 3.12 4.99
CA ASN A 170 -11.02 2.37 6.24
C ASN A 170 -10.02 2.82 7.32
N ASP A 171 -10.46 2.93 8.56
CA ASP A 171 -9.60 3.00 9.74
C ASP A 171 -9.07 1.60 10.14
N MET A 172 -8.17 1.53 11.11
CA MET A 172 -7.56 0.26 11.55
C MET A 172 -8.59 -0.75 12.09
N PRO A 173 -9.57 -0.37 12.95
CA PRO A 173 -10.67 -1.26 13.34
C PRO A 173 -11.47 -1.80 12.17
N GLN A 174 -11.76 -0.98 11.16
CA GLN A 174 -12.48 -1.40 9.95
C GLN A 174 -11.66 -2.39 9.11
N VAL A 175 -10.32 -2.20 9.04
CA VAL A 175 -9.43 -3.17 8.38
C VAL A 175 -9.45 -4.51 9.10
N TRP A 176 -9.37 -4.55 10.45
CA TRP A 176 -9.48 -5.79 11.23
C TRP A 176 -10.78 -6.55 10.97
N ASN A 177 -11.88 -5.82 10.72
CA ASN A 177 -13.21 -6.38 10.46
C ASN A 177 -13.56 -6.47 8.95
N HIS A 178 -12.57 -6.30 8.06
CA HIS A 178 -12.83 -6.26 6.63
C HIS A 178 -13.40 -7.59 6.11
N PRO A 179 -14.60 -7.59 5.46
CA PRO A 179 -15.28 -8.83 5.06
C PRO A 179 -14.42 -9.74 4.18
N GLN A 180 -13.64 -9.19 3.27
CA GLN A 180 -12.79 -9.95 2.37
C GLN A 180 -11.65 -10.66 3.12
N LEU A 181 -11.07 -10.04 4.17
CA LEU A 181 -10.02 -10.66 4.96
C LEU A 181 -10.56 -11.83 5.79
N HIS A 182 -11.80 -11.72 6.29
CA HIS A 182 -12.49 -12.83 6.97
C HIS A 182 -12.87 -13.95 6.00
N ALA A 183 -13.46 -13.61 4.84
CA ALA A 183 -13.85 -14.59 3.82
C ALA A 183 -12.66 -15.43 3.30
N LEU A 184 -11.46 -14.81 3.24
CA LEU A 184 -10.23 -15.47 2.85
C LEU A 184 -9.47 -16.12 4.01
N ASN A 185 -10.02 -16.14 5.23
CA ASN A 185 -9.39 -16.69 6.43
C ASN A 185 -7.94 -16.18 6.63
N ARG A 186 -7.76 -14.85 6.49
CA ARG A 186 -6.42 -14.23 6.59
C ARG A 186 -5.95 -14.00 8.03
N LEU A 187 -6.85 -14.07 9.01
CA LEU A 187 -6.54 -13.88 10.43
C LEU A 187 -6.17 -15.22 11.08
N ILE A 188 -5.12 -15.19 11.90
CA ILE A 188 -4.63 -16.31 12.69
C ILE A 188 -4.37 -15.89 14.12
N ASP A 189 -4.36 -16.86 15.02
CA ASP A 189 -3.84 -16.70 16.36
C ASP A 189 -2.33 -17.00 16.36
N THR A 190 -1.54 -16.10 16.93
CA THR A 190 -0.10 -16.23 17.06
C THR A 190 0.27 -16.19 18.52
N GLU A 191 0.91 -17.25 19.01
CA GLU A 191 1.44 -17.31 20.37
C GLU A 191 2.65 -16.41 20.52
N THR A 192 2.72 -15.68 21.62
CA THR A 192 3.86 -14.83 22.00
C THR A 192 4.17 -15.04 23.49
N PRO A 193 5.35 -14.64 23.99
CA PRO A 193 5.67 -14.71 25.42
C PRO A 193 4.70 -13.94 26.33
N GLN A 194 3.95 -12.99 25.79
CA GLN A 194 2.94 -12.19 26.52
C GLN A 194 1.51 -12.71 26.34
N GLY A 195 1.30 -13.80 25.61
CA GLY A 195 0.00 -14.40 25.31
C GLY A 195 -0.32 -14.40 23.82
N THR A 196 -1.51 -14.87 23.47
CA THR A 196 -1.99 -15.01 22.10
C THR A 196 -2.42 -13.66 21.52
N VAL A 197 -1.96 -13.33 20.33
CA VAL A 197 -2.36 -12.15 19.57
C VAL A 197 -2.93 -12.53 18.20
N LYS A 198 -3.82 -11.71 17.65
CA LYS A 198 -4.26 -11.86 16.27
C LYS A 198 -3.22 -11.30 15.31
N SER A 199 -2.94 -12.06 14.26
CA SER A 199 -2.02 -11.68 13.18
C SER A 199 -2.64 -11.94 11.82
N PHE A 200 -2.05 -11.36 10.77
CA PHE A 200 -2.42 -11.68 9.40
C PHE A 200 -1.45 -12.69 8.79
N LYS A 201 -1.98 -13.67 8.07
CA LYS A 201 -1.15 -14.53 7.21
C LYS A 201 -0.37 -13.68 6.19
N PRO A 202 0.83 -14.09 5.80
CA PRO A 202 1.54 -13.48 4.67
C PRO A 202 0.64 -13.41 3.42
N PRO A 203 0.76 -12.37 2.59
CA PRO A 203 -0.06 -12.24 1.39
C PRO A 203 0.20 -13.40 0.40
N GLY A 204 -0.83 -13.73 -0.37
CA GLY A 204 -0.82 -14.84 -1.33
C GLY A 204 -1.41 -16.13 -0.76
N ASN A 205 -2.06 -16.88 -1.63
CA ASN A 205 -2.52 -18.24 -1.39
C ASN A 205 -1.77 -19.18 -2.34
N ASN A 206 -1.21 -20.27 -1.82
CA ASN A 206 -0.53 -21.24 -2.63
C ASN A 206 -1.28 -22.58 -2.55
N SER A 207 -1.53 -23.20 -3.69
CA SER A 207 -2.23 -24.50 -3.76
C SER A 207 -1.33 -25.70 -3.43
N SER A 208 0.00 -25.49 -3.34
CA SER A 208 0.99 -26.55 -3.18
C SER A 208 1.58 -26.63 -1.76
N TYR A 209 1.48 -25.53 -0.98
CA TYR A 209 1.95 -25.49 0.39
C TYR A 209 1.21 -24.44 1.22
N GLU A 210 1.16 -24.65 2.52
CA GLU A 210 0.77 -23.64 3.50
C GLU A 210 2.02 -22.96 4.06
N PRO A 211 1.97 -21.65 4.37
CA PRO A 211 3.08 -20.97 5.02
C PRO A 211 3.33 -21.56 6.42
N SER A 212 4.59 -21.79 6.77
CA SER A 212 4.97 -22.16 8.14
C SER A 212 4.88 -20.92 9.03
N LEU A 213 3.95 -20.96 9.99
CA LEU A 213 3.65 -19.85 10.91
C LEU A 213 3.86 -20.38 12.33
N GLY A 214 5.02 -20.07 12.91
CA GLY A 214 5.35 -20.41 14.30
C GLY A 214 4.99 -19.30 15.28
N PRO A 215 5.15 -19.58 16.60
CA PRO A 215 5.02 -18.57 17.65
C PRO A 215 6.14 -17.50 17.53
N VAL A 216 5.92 -16.38 18.18
CA VAL A 216 7.00 -15.39 18.38
C VAL A 216 7.88 -15.89 19.53
N PRO A 217 9.18 -16.12 19.31
CA PRO A 217 10.05 -16.65 20.34
C PRO A 217 10.31 -15.62 21.46
N ALA A 218 10.59 -16.10 22.65
CA ALA A 218 11.13 -15.29 23.73
C ALA A 218 12.58 -14.84 23.40
N LEU A 219 13.02 -13.79 24.09
CA LEU A 219 14.41 -13.34 23.96
C LEU A 219 15.36 -14.47 24.38
N GLY A 220 16.29 -14.83 23.49
CA GLY A 220 17.28 -15.87 23.74
C GLY A 220 16.76 -17.31 23.71
N GLU A 221 15.49 -17.56 23.36
CA GLU A 221 14.87 -18.90 23.36
C GLU A 221 15.68 -19.95 22.58
N HIS A 222 16.31 -19.55 21.50
CA HIS A 222 17.08 -20.45 20.62
C HIS A 222 18.59 -20.37 20.79
N THR A 223 19.11 -19.57 21.72
CA THR A 223 20.53 -19.31 21.86
C THR A 223 21.33 -20.58 22.15
N GLU A 224 20.88 -21.40 23.09
CA GLU A 224 21.58 -22.63 23.47
C GLU A 224 21.60 -23.64 22.31
N ASP A 225 20.47 -23.85 21.66
CA ASP A 225 20.36 -24.77 20.52
C ASP A 225 21.25 -24.33 19.35
N ILE A 226 21.27 -23.02 19.02
CA ILE A 226 22.11 -22.47 17.95
C ILE A 226 23.60 -22.65 18.28
N LEU A 227 24.02 -22.39 19.51
CA LEU A 227 25.41 -22.56 19.91
C LEU A 227 25.83 -24.03 19.92
N ALA A 228 24.96 -24.92 20.37
CA ALA A 228 25.19 -26.36 20.31
C ALA A 228 25.35 -26.86 18.86
N ASP A 229 24.50 -26.40 17.95
CA ASP A 229 24.58 -26.72 16.51
C ASP A 229 25.87 -26.21 15.86
N LEU A 230 26.44 -25.12 16.39
CA LEU A 230 27.73 -24.58 15.97
C LEU A 230 28.93 -25.34 16.57
N GLY A 231 28.68 -26.29 17.46
CA GLY A 231 29.67 -27.20 18.04
C GLY A 231 30.23 -26.76 19.40
N PHE A 232 29.65 -25.74 20.05
CA PHE A 232 30.00 -25.38 21.42
C PHE A 232 29.39 -26.39 22.40
N ASP A 233 30.17 -26.79 23.41
CA ASP A 233 29.65 -27.65 24.46
C ASP A 233 28.89 -26.86 25.55
N ALA A 234 28.17 -27.59 26.42
CA ALA A 234 27.37 -26.94 27.44
C ALA A 234 28.15 -26.11 28.47
N SER A 235 29.46 -26.42 28.68
CA SER A 235 30.34 -25.63 29.54
C SER A 235 30.77 -24.33 28.88
N GLU A 236 31.03 -24.35 27.60
CA GLU A 236 31.36 -23.15 26.83
C GLU A 236 30.15 -22.21 26.71
N ILE A 237 28.97 -22.76 26.43
CA ILE A 237 27.71 -21.99 26.37
C ILE A 237 27.43 -21.31 27.71
N LYS A 238 27.59 -22.05 28.83
CA LYS A 238 27.42 -21.50 30.17
C LYS A 238 28.41 -20.36 30.43
N LEU A 239 29.68 -20.52 30.00
CA LEU A 239 30.71 -19.47 30.16
C LEU A 239 30.33 -18.22 29.35
N PHE A 240 29.76 -18.35 28.17
CA PHE A 240 29.26 -17.20 27.38
C PHE A 240 28.13 -16.47 28.08
N GLN A 241 27.20 -17.19 28.73
CA GLN A 241 26.11 -16.60 29.51
C GLN A 241 26.66 -15.88 30.78
N GLU A 242 27.60 -16.51 31.52
CA GLU A 242 28.22 -15.93 32.72
C GLU A 242 29.04 -14.67 32.43
N ASN A 243 29.58 -14.54 31.21
CA ASN A 243 30.36 -13.39 30.77
C ASN A 243 29.52 -12.38 29.95
N GLU A 244 28.19 -12.53 29.90
CA GLU A 244 27.28 -11.66 29.17
C GLU A 244 27.64 -11.52 27.66
N VAL A 245 28.19 -12.58 27.04
CA VAL A 245 28.49 -12.63 25.60
C VAL A 245 27.24 -12.93 24.81
N VAL A 246 26.34 -13.72 25.39
CA VAL A 246 25.01 -14.11 24.85
C VAL A 246 23.95 -14.02 25.95
#